data_3bfd39df7321ae9410c887b84fbc3435
#
_entry.id   3bfd39df7321ae9410c887b84fbc3435
#
_cell.length_a   1.000
_cell.length_b   1.000
_cell.length_c   1.000
_cell.angle_alpha   90.00
_cell.angle_beta   90.00
_cell.angle_gamma   90.00
#
_symmetry.space_group_name_H-M   'P 1'
#
loop_
_entity.id
_entity.type
_entity.pdbx_description
1 polymer ?
#
loop_
_entity_poly.entity_id
_entity_poly.type
_entity_poly.pdbx_seq_one_letter_code
_entity_poly.pdbx_strand_id
1 'polypeptide(L)'
;MKDQLLIPELVKIHEENYGVYGVRKMWHAMRRAGWDIGRDQTYRLMKIAGVAGAHRGRKPMTTRAATVIDDRPDLVQRNFTADAPNRLWVADFTYVRTYSGFCYMAFITDVFSRKVVGWGVSSTMHTLGMPLTALKQALFEAKKGGSDLRQIVHQTDAWFAVYCAGLHCWFERTRSAVISRFYW
;
A
#
# COMPACT_ATOMS: atom_id res chain seq x y z
N MET A 1 34.81 22.72 -21.64
CA MET A 1 34.92 23.57 -20.43
C MET A 1 33.65 23.49 -19.57
N LYS A 2 32.44 23.76 -20.08
CA LYS A 2 31.19 23.70 -19.29
C LYS A 2 30.85 22.31 -18.77
N ASP A 3 31.06 21.25 -19.56
CA ASP A 3 30.77 19.85 -19.15
C ASP A 3 31.73 19.36 -18.05
N GLN A 4 32.96 19.81 -18.01
CA GLN A 4 33.94 19.43 -16.97
C GLN A 4 33.56 19.94 -15.58
N LEU A 5 32.80 21.03 -15.50
CA LEU A 5 32.24 21.55 -14.24
C LEU A 5 30.94 20.86 -13.86
N LEU A 6 30.13 20.49 -14.84
CA LEU A 6 28.80 19.92 -14.63
C LEU A 6 28.85 18.45 -14.24
N ILE A 7 29.81 17.67 -14.73
CA ILE A 7 29.91 16.23 -14.45
C ILE A 7 30.14 15.94 -12.97
N PRO A 8 31.13 16.57 -12.28
CA PRO A 8 31.36 16.32 -10.86
C PRO A 8 30.12 16.66 -10.00
N GLU A 9 29.45 17.77 -10.31
CA GLU A 9 28.25 18.18 -9.58
C GLU A 9 27.08 17.22 -9.82
N LEU A 10 26.92 16.74 -11.06
CA LEU A 10 25.92 15.73 -11.39
C LEU A 10 26.16 14.41 -10.65
N VAL A 11 27.40 13.95 -10.58
CA VAL A 11 27.77 12.74 -9.83
C VAL A 11 27.47 12.92 -8.35
N LYS A 12 27.88 14.04 -7.76
CA LYS A 12 27.59 14.39 -6.36
C LYS A 12 26.09 14.35 -6.06
N ILE A 13 25.27 15.04 -6.85
CA ILE A 13 23.81 15.02 -6.69
C ILE A 13 23.25 13.61 -6.84
N HIS A 14 23.80 12.79 -7.74
CA HIS A 14 23.35 11.41 -7.92
C HIS A 14 23.63 10.57 -6.69
N GLU A 15 24.81 10.69 -6.08
CA GLU A 15 25.22 10.00 -4.86
C GLU A 15 24.38 10.46 -3.64
N GLU A 16 24.19 11.75 -3.47
CA GLU A 16 23.33 12.32 -2.42
C GLU A 16 21.88 11.81 -2.50
N ASN A 17 21.45 11.38 -3.68
CA ASN A 17 20.13 10.80 -3.93
C ASN A 17 20.19 9.27 -4.12
N TYR A 18 21.06 8.60 -3.37
CA TYR A 18 21.18 7.14 -3.30
C TYR A 18 21.46 6.44 -4.64
N GLY A 19 22.00 7.12 -5.62
CA GLY A 19 22.28 6.55 -6.94
C GLY A 19 21.04 6.13 -7.74
N VAL A 20 19.84 6.63 -7.41
CA VAL A 20 18.58 6.15 -8.02
C VAL A 20 17.98 7.11 -9.05
N TYR A 21 18.48 8.35 -9.14
CA TYR A 21 17.87 9.35 -10.00
C TYR A 21 18.12 9.03 -11.49
N GLY A 22 17.05 8.84 -12.24
CA GLY A 22 17.08 8.85 -13.70
C GLY A 22 17.08 10.29 -14.26
N VAL A 23 17.23 10.39 -15.56
CA VAL A 23 17.41 11.66 -16.31
C VAL A 23 16.43 12.77 -15.89
N ARG A 24 15.14 12.45 -15.76
CA ARG A 24 14.12 13.45 -15.43
C ARG A 24 14.32 14.02 -14.02
N LYS A 25 14.56 13.16 -13.04
CA LYS A 25 14.79 13.61 -11.65
C LYS A 25 16.11 14.33 -11.53
N MET A 26 17.17 13.86 -12.20
CA MET A 26 18.48 14.49 -12.25
C MET A 26 18.41 15.87 -12.86
N TRP A 27 17.73 16.04 -13.98
CA TRP A 27 17.52 17.34 -14.59
C TRP A 27 16.88 18.35 -13.65
N HIS A 28 15.80 17.95 -12.96
CA HIS A 28 15.17 18.81 -11.96
C HIS A 28 16.08 19.10 -10.76
N ALA A 29 16.91 18.14 -10.33
CA ALA A 29 17.84 18.34 -9.23
C ALA A 29 18.97 19.34 -9.62
N MET A 30 19.53 19.20 -10.79
CA MET A 30 20.54 20.15 -11.33
C MET A 30 19.98 21.57 -11.43
N ARG A 31 18.74 21.72 -11.90
CA ARG A 31 18.08 23.04 -11.95
C ARG A 31 17.85 23.64 -10.57
N ARG A 32 17.48 22.84 -9.58
CA ARG A 32 17.36 23.29 -8.18
C ARG A 32 18.71 23.69 -7.58
N ALA A 33 19.78 23.06 -8.03
CA ALA A 33 21.16 23.44 -7.66
C ALA A 33 21.68 24.68 -8.42
N GLY A 34 20.84 25.34 -9.21
CA GLY A 34 21.19 26.58 -9.92
C GLY A 34 21.80 26.37 -11.29
N TRP A 35 21.87 25.14 -11.79
CA TRP A 35 22.45 24.90 -13.13
C TRP A 35 21.38 24.98 -14.21
N ASP A 36 21.55 25.91 -15.14
CA ASP A 36 20.67 26.03 -16.30
C ASP A 36 21.13 25.08 -17.41
N ILE A 37 20.57 23.87 -17.37
CA ILE A 37 20.82 22.80 -18.35
C ILE A 37 19.50 22.17 -18.83
N GLY A 38 19.52 21.72 -20.09
CA GLY A 38 18.39 20.99 -20.68
C GLY A 38 18.36 19.50 -20.27
N ARG A 39 17.22 18.87 -20.47
CA ARG A 39 17.03 17.44 -20.18
C ARG A 39 17.96 16.57 -21.03
N ASP A 40 18.11 16.87 -22.30
CA ASP A 40 18.95 16.08 -23.21
C ASP A 40 20.45 16.26 -22.90
N GLN A 41 20.85 17.44 -22.50
CA GLN A 41 22.20 17.69 -21.99
C GLN A 41 22.44 16.87 -20.71
N THR A 42 21.49 16.88 -19.79
CA THR A 42 21.58 16.05 -18.57
C THR A 42 21.74 14.58 -18.91
N TYR A 43 20.96 14.04 -19.85
CA TYR A 43 21.10 12.66 -20.31
C TYR A 43 22.49 12.36 -20.85
N ARG A 44 23.00 13.24 -21.72
CA ARG A 44 24.36 13.11 -22.29
C ARG A 44 25.42 13.12 -21.20
N LEU A 45 25.34 14.03 -20.23
CA LEU A 45 26.28 14.13 -19.12
C LEU A 45 26.21 12.91 -18.20
N MET A 46 25.02 12.40 -17.90
CA MET A 46 24.86 11.16 -17.14
C MET A 46 25.52 9.97 -17.85
N LYS A 47 25.37 9.88 -19.18
CA LYS A 47 26.01 8.82 -19.96
C LYS A 47 27.54 8.92 -19.94
N ILE A 48 28.10 10.14 -20.04
CA ILE A 48 29.54 10.38 -19.93
C ILE A 48 30.06 10.05 -18.54
N ALA A 49 29.30 10.40 -17.50
CA ALA A 49 29.66 10.14 -16.10
C ALA A 49 29.48 8.65 -15.71
N GLY A 50 28.88 7.82 -16.56
CA GLY A 50 28.60 6.42 -16.25
C GLY A 50 27.51 6.22 -15.20
N VAL A 51 26.69 7.24 -14.91
CA VAL A 51 25.61 7.14 -13.91
C VAL A 51 24.26 6.93 -14.61
N ALA A 52 23.42 6.09 -14.01
CA ALA A 52 22.10 5.75 -14.52
C ALA A 52 21.07 5.69 -13.41
N GLY A 53 19.82 5.95 -13.75
CA GLY A 53 18.73 5.77 -12.80
C GLY A 53 18.46 4.31 -12.48
N ALA A 54 18.05 4.03 -11.25
CA ALA A 54 17.66 2.69 -10.87
C ALA A 54 16.40 2.26 -11.63
N HIS A 55 16.50 1.15 -12.35
CA HIS A 55 15.34 0.49 -12.93
C HIS A 55 14.64 -0.35 -11.85
N ARG A 56 13.34 -0.13 -11.71
CA ARG A 56 12.53 -1.01 -10.88
C ARG A 56 12.54 -2.40 -11.52
N GLY A 57 13.06 -3.38 -10.81
CA GLY A 57 13.06 -4.77 -11.26
C GLY A 57 11.66 -5.27 -11.62
N ARG A 58 11.57 -6.44 -12.24
CA ARG A 58 10.29 -7.08 -12.57
C ARG A 58 9.47 -7.19 -11.28
N LYS A 59 8.26 -6.66 -11.28
CA LYS A 59 7.37 -6.78 -10.12
C LYS A 59 7.17 -8.28 -9.84
N PRO A 60 7.47 -8.79 -8.65
CA PRO A 60 7.09 -10.14 -8.31
C PRO A 60 5.57 -10.27 -8.47
N MET A 61 5.12 -11.36 -9.06
CA MET A 61 3.71 -11.69 -9.14
C MET A 61 3.26 -12.11 -7.75
N THR A 62 2.57 -11.22 -7.06
CA THR A 62 2.20 -11.36 -5.67
C THR A 62 0.80 -11.92 -5.48
N THR A 63 0.00 -11.89 -6.54
CA THR A 63 -1.40 -12.33 -6.52
C THR A 63 -1.62 -13.40 -7.59
N ARG A 64 -2.22 -14.52 -7.20
CA ARG A 64 -2.76 -15.52 -8.12
C ARG A 64 -4.28 -15.45 -8.01
N ALA A 65 -4.98 -15.47 -9.15
CA ALA A 65 -6.43 -15.54 -9.13
C ALA A 65 -6.90 -16.77 -8.32
N ALA A 66 -7.80 -16.57 -7.38
CA ALA A 66 -8.38 -17.66 -6.61
C ALA A 66 -9.33 -18.46 -7.52
N THR A 67 -9.24 -19.78 -7.44
CA THR A 67 -10.15 -20.69 -8.17
C THR A 67 -11.50 -20.86 -7.45
N VAL A 68 -11.59 -20.34 -6.22
CA VAL A 68 -12.81 -20.46 -5.40
C VAL A 68 -13.75 -19.32 -5.76
N ILE A 69 -14.99 -19.68 -6.10
CA ILE A 69 -16.06 -18.71 -6.32
C ILE A 69 -16.47 -18.16 -4.96
N ASP A 70 -16.35 -16.87 -4.80
CA ASP A 70 -16.82 -16.15 -3.62
C ASP A 70 -18.25 -15.69 -3.91
N ASP A 71 -19.22 -16.21 -3.19
CA ASP A 71 -20.67 -15.97 -3.37
C ASP A 71 -21.19 -14.81 -2.51
N ARG A 72 -20.34 -14.17 -1.72
CA ARG A 72 -20.75 -13.04 -0.89
C ARG A 72 -21.22 -11.85 -1.75
N PRO A 73 -22.28 -11.14 -1.35
CA PRO A 73 -22.76 -10.00 -2.11
C PRO A 73 -21.76 -8.84 -2.11
N ASP A 74 -21.62 -8.17 -3.26
CA ASP A 74 -20.90 -6.90 -3.35
C ASP A 74 -21.84 -5.76 -2.92
N LEU A 75 -21.77 -5.36 -1.66
CA LEU A 75 -22.58 -4.29 -1.10
C LEU A 75 -22.08 -2.90 -1.46
N VAL A 76 -20.84 -2.78 -1.90
CA VAL A 76 -20.19 -1.50 -2.19
C VAL A 76 -20.38 -1.09 -3.66
N GLN A 77 -20.55 -2.09 -4.57
CA GLN A 77 -20.72 -1.87 -6.01
C GLN A 77 -19.68 -0.91 -6.60
N ARG A 78 -18.42 -1.07 -6.17
CA ARG A 78 -17.29 -0.19 -6.51
C ARG A 78 -17.43 1.28 -6.08
N ASN A 79 -18.42 1.60 -5.28
CA ASN A 79 -18.59 2.94 -4.73
C ASN A 79 -17.90 3.04 -3.35
N PHE A 80 -16.66 3.49 -3.34
CA PHE A 80 -15.85 3.65 -2.12
C PHE A 80 -16.02 5.05 -1.51
N THR A 81 -17.28 5.43 -1.26
CA THR A 81 -17.61 6.65 -0.56
C THR A 81 -18.39 6.34 0.71
N ALA A 82 -18.19 7.14 1.73
CA ALA A 82 -18.94 7.06 2.99
C ALA A 82 -19.31 8.47 3.43
N ASP A 83 -20.48 8.62 4.02
CA ASP A 83 -21.05 9.89 4.49
C ASP A 83 -20.68 10.23 5.94
N ALA A 84 -20.22 9.24 6.68
CA ALA A 84 -19.81 9.39 8.07
C ALA A 84 -18.69 8.39 8.45
N PRO A 85 -17.96 8.66 9.54
CA PRO A 85 -16.96 7.71 10.06
C PRO A 85 -17.59 6.37 10.44
N ASN A 86 -16.82 5.29 10.27
CA ASN A 86 -17.22 3.93 10.63
C ASN A 86 -18.50 3.44 9.90
N ARG A 87 -18.71 3.89 8.65
CA ARG A 87 -19.74 3.34 7.76
C ARG A 87 -19.19 2.31 6.79
N LEU A 88 -18.02 2.57 6.23
CA LEU A 88 -17.35 1.69 5.29
C LEU A 88 -15.87 1.54 5.65
N TRP A 89 -15.48 0.31 5.89
CA TRP A 89 -14.09 -0.08 6.10
C TRP A 89 -13.57 -0.92 4.94
N VAL A 90 -12.36 -0.66 4.54
CA VAL A 90 -11.65 -1.46 3.53
C VAL A 90 -10.44 -2.10 4.20
N ALA A 91 -10.31 -3.40 4.03
CA ALA A 91 -9.18 -4.16 4.54
C ALA A 91 -8.32 -4.68 3.40
N ASP A 92 -7.01 -4.64 3.60
CA ASP A 92 -6.02 -5.12 2.65
C ASP A 92 -4.83 -5.75 3.36
N PHE A 93 -4.07 -6.54 2.60
CA PHE A 93 -2.80 -7.13 3.02
C PHE A 93 -1.64 -6.50 2.29
N THR A 94 -0.57 -6.32 3.00
CA THR A 94 0.72 -6.02 2.39
C THR A 94 1.82 -6.87 3.01
N TYR A 95 2.92 -7.03 2.29
CA TYR A 95 4.12 -7.60 2.87
C TYR A 95 5.25 -6.60 2.80
N VAL A 96 5.97 -6.56 3.90
CA VAL A 96 7.11 -5.69 4.10
C VAL A 96 8.37 -6.54 4.13
N ARG A 97 9.31 -6.21 3.28
CA ARG A 97 10.62 -6.85 3.30
C ARG A 97 11.43 -6.30 4.46
N THR A 98 11.88 -7.19 5.32
CA THR A 98 12.76 -6.87 6.46
C THR A 98 14.13 -7.54 6.27
N TYR A 99 15.07 -7.23 7.15
CA TYR A 99 16.40 -7.87 7.12
C TYR A 99 16.33 -9.38 7.36
N SER A 100 15.34 -9.85 8.13
CA SER A 100 15.15 -11.28 8.45
C SER A 100 14.13 -11.98 7.54
N GLY A 101 13.72 -11.35 6.43
CA GLY A 101 12.75 -11.92 5.48
C GLY A 101 11.54 -11.04 5.29
N PHE A 102 10.39 -11.66 4.99
CA PHE A 102 9.13 -10.94 4.82
C PHE A 102 8.30 -10.98 6.09
N CYS A 103 7.68 -9.88 6.44
CA CYS A 103 6.54 -9.86 7.36
C CYS A 103 5.27 -9.46 6.61
N TYR A 104 4.16 -9.93 7.12
CA TYR A 104 2.82 -9.70 6.59
C TYR A 104 2.09 -8.72 7.48
N MET A 105 1.39 -7.78 6.88
CA MET A 105 0.60 -6.80 7.60
C MET A 105 -0.81 -6.75 7.04
N ALA A 106 -1.81 -6.91 7.90
CA ALA A 106 -3.19 -6.58 7.61
C ALA A 106 -3.50 -5.20 8.18
N PHE A 107 -4.26 -4.41 7.46
CA PHE A 107 -4.76 -3.13 7.96
C PHE A 107 -6.18 -2.89 7.50
N ILE A 108 -6.93 -2.17 8.31
CA ILE A 108 -8.30 -1.77 8.05
C ILE A 108 -8.34 -0.25 8.04
N THR A 109 -8.84 0.30 6.96
CA THR A 109 -8.95 1.74 6.76
C THR A 109 -10.41 2.16 6.73
N ASP A 110 -10.77 3.16 7.51
CA ASP A 110 -12.06 3.83 7.41
C ASP A 110 -12.07 4.75 6.18
N VAL A 111 -13.01 4.51 5.28
CA VAL A 111 -13.07 5.22 3.99
C VAL A 111 -13.35 6.70 4.14
N PHE A 112 -14.17 7.09 5.13
CA PHE A 112 -14.51 8.49 5.37
C PHE A 112 -13.33 9.29 5.93
N SER A 113 -12.77 8.84 7.04
CA SER A 113 -11.69 9.55 7.73
C SER A 113 -10.30 9.26 7.16
N ARG A 114 -10.17 8.22 6.32
CA ARG A 114 -8.90 7.68 5.79
C ARG A 114 -7.91 7.26 6.86
N LYS A 115 -8.39 7.02 8.07
CA LYS A 115 -7.57 6.51 9.18
C LYS A 115 -7.46 5.01 9.14
N VAL A 116 -6.30 4.49 9.46
CA VAL A 116 -6.14 3.08 9.78
C VAL A 116 -6.73 2.86 11.17
N VAL A 117 -7.85 2.15 11.23
CA VAL A 117 -8.61 1.90 12.46
C VAL A 117 -8.22 0.58 13.13
N GLY A 118 -7.57 -0.31 12.39
CA GLY A 118 -7.04 -1.55 12.94
C GLY A 118 -5.88 -2.07 12.08
N TRP A 119 -4.93 -2.72 12.72
CA TRP A 119 -3.79 -3.33 12.05
C TRP A 119 -3.26 -4.53 12.82
N GLY A 120 -2.57 -5.42 12.11
CA GLY A 120 -1.87 -6.56 12.69
C GLY A 120 -0.69 -6.95 11.83
N VAL A 121 0.36 -7.45 12.45
CA VAL A 121 1.60 -7.88 11.80
C VAL A 121 1.91 -9.32 12.20
N SER A 122 2.42 -10.11 11.26
CA SER A 122 2.84 -11.48 11.50
C SER A 122 4.05 -11.82 10.64
N SER A 123 4.91 -12.69 11.13
CA SER A 123 6.01 -13.29 10.35
C SER A 123 5.53 -14.38 9.39
N THR A 124 4.32 -14.87 9.57
CA THR A 124 3.71 -15.92 8.74
C THR A 124 2.37 -15.48 8.18
N MET A 125 2.01 -16.05 7.04
CA MET A 125 0.73 -15.79 6.38
C MET A 125 -0.41 -16.64 6.96
N HIS A 126 -0.14 -17.44 8.00
CA HIS A 126 -1.16 -18.26 8.68
C HIS A 126 -2.10 -17.39 9.52
N THR A 127 -3.23 -17.35 9.22
CA THR A 127 -4.27 -16.39 8.91
C THR A 127 -5.28 -16.08 10.00
N LEU A 128 -5.41 -16.83 11.02
CA LEU A 128 -6.39 -16.52 12.07
C LEU A 128 -5.93 -15.39 13.00
N GLY A 129 -4.61 -15.16 13.10
CA GLY A 129 -4.06 -14.20 14.05
C GLY A 129 -4.13 -12.75 13.58
N MET A 130 -3.53 -12.45 12.44
CA MET A 130 -3.25 -11.08 12.00
C MET A 130 -4.51 -10.30 11.56
N PRO A 131 -5.35 -10.79 10.64
CA PRO A 131 -6.55 -10.06 10.23
C PRO A 131 -7.58 -9.95 11.35
N LEU A 132 -7.71 -11.00 12.18
CA LEU A 132 -8.61 -10.99 13.32
C LEU A 132 -8.15 -9.97 14.39
N THR A 133 -6.85 -9.84 14.59
CA THR A 133 -6.28 -8.82 15.48
C THR A 133 -6.60 -7.42 14.98
N ALA A 134 -6.36 -7.15 13.69
CA ALA A 134 -6.70 -5.87 13.07
C ALA A 134 -8.20 -5.55 13.23
N LEU A 135 -9.06 -6.52 12.98
CA LEU A 135 -10.50 -6.36 13.10
C LEU A 135 -10.96 -6.12 14.53
N LYS A 136 -10.47 -6.90 15.49
CA LYS A 136 -10.80 -6.70 16.92
C LYS A 136 -10.40 -5.32 17.40
N GLN A 137 -9.24 -4.83 16.98
CA GLN A 137 -8.78 -3.48 17.28
C GLN A 137 -9.73 -2.43 16.67
N ALA A 138 -10.06 -2.55 15.37
CA ALA A 138 -10.95 -1.61 14.70
C ALA A 138 -12.34 -1.55 15.37
N LEU A 139 -12.92 -2.70 15.70
CA LEU A 139 -14.21 -2.77 16.38
C LEU A 139 -14.16 -2.20 17.81
N PHE A 140 -13.07 -2.44 18.53
CA PHE A 140 -12.87 -1.86 19.85
C PHE A 140 -12.84 -0.34 19.80
N GLU A 141 -12.07 0.24 18.87
CA GLU A 141 -11.98 1.68 18.69
C GLU A 141 -13.31 2.30 18.25
N ALA A 142 -14.02 1.66 17.31
CA ALA A 142 -15.34 2.12 16.88
C ALA A 142 -16.36 2.11 18.02
N LYS A 143 -16.38 1.04 18.83
CA LYS A 143 -17.25 0.93 20.00
C LYS A 143 -16.94 1.99 21.06
N LYS A 144 -15.65 2.21 21.33
CA LYS A 144 -15.19 3.26 22.25
C LYS A 144 -15.61 4.65 21.79
N GLY A 145 -15.63 4.89 20.46
CA GLY A 145 -16.12 6.11 19.85
C GLY A 145 -17.66 6.24 19.77
N GLY A 146 -18.42 5.28 20.32
CA GLY A 146 -19.89 5.31 20.33
C GLY A 146 -20.55 4.93 19.00
N SER A 147 -19.81 4.35 18.06
CA SER A 147 -20.35 3.94 16.76
C SER A 147 -21.22 2.69 16.88
N ASP A 148 -22.32 2.65 16.12
CA ASP A 148 -23.13 1.44 16.00
C ASP A 148 -22.44 0.44 15.05
N LEU A 149 -21.91 -0.62 15.63
CA LEU A 149 -21.16 -1.64 14.90
C LEU A 149 -21.98 -2.38 13.83
N ARG A 150 -23.33 -2.36 13.94
CA ARG A 150 -24.23 -3.01 12.97
C ARG A 150 -24.32 -2.28 11.63
N GLN A 151 -23.91 -1.02 11.60
CA GLN A 151 -23.97 -0.17 10.41
C GLN A 151 -22.65 -0.13 9.63
N ILE A 152 -21.65 -0.86 10.09
CA ILE A 152 -20.33 -0.91 9.47
C ILE A 152 -20.34 -1.93 8.35
N VAL A 153 -20.06 -1.52 7.13
CA VAL A 153 -19.77 -2.41 6.01
C VAL A 153 -18.25 -2.62 5.97
N HIS A 154 -17.82 -3.87 6.09
CA HIS A 154 -16.42 -4.25 6.00
C HIS A 154 -16.15 -4.91 4.65
N GLN A 155 -15.42 -4.21 3.80
CA GLN A 155 -15.07 -4.64 2.45
C GLN A 155 -13.70 -5.30 2.44
N THR A 156 -13.61 -6.50 1.88
CA THR A 156 -12.35 -7.23 1.70
C THR A 156 -12.25 -7.77 0.28
N ASP A 157 -11.05 -7.99 -0.22
CA ASP A 157 -10.85 -8.75 -1.43
C ASP A 157 -11.12 -10.25 -1.21
N ALA A 158 -11.28 -11.01 -2.30
CA ALA A 158 -11.56 -12.44 -2.25
C ALA A 158 -10.41 -13.22 -1.58
N TRP A 159 -9.19 -12.74 -1.69
CA TRP A 159 -8.00 -13.33 -1.08
C TRP A 159 -8.00 -13.21 0.45
N PHE A 160 -8.33 -12.05 0.95
CA PHE A 160 -8.49 -11.82 2.39
C PHE A 160 -9.53 -12.77 2.99
N ALA A 161 -10.60 -13.04 2.25
CA ALA A 161 -11.69 -13.89 2.69
C ALA A 161 -11.33 -15.38 2.76
N VAL A 162 -10.61 -15.90 1.75
CA VAL A 162 -10.19 -17.32 1.73
C VAL A 162 -9.28 -17.63 2.89
N TYR A 163 -8.40 -16.72 3.23
CA TYR A 163 -7.53 -16.85 4.39
C TYR A 163 -8.25 -16.57 5.73
N CYS A 164 -9.41 -15.96 5.71
CA CYS A 164 -10.17 -15.54 6.88
C CYS A 164 -11.53 -16.19 7.00
N ALA A 165 -11.69 -17.44 6.54
CA ALA A 165 -12.94 -18.19 6.70
C ALA A 165 -13.46 -18.20 8.15
N GLY A 166 -12.55 -18.11 9.14
CA GLY A 166 -12.90 -17.89 10.54
C GLY A 166 -13.49 -16.53 10.88
N LEU A 167 -13.26 -15.50 10.03
CA LEU A 167 -13.83 -14.16 10.24
C LEU A 167 -15.33 -14.13 9.98
N HIS A 168 -15.81 -14.82 8.95
CA HIS A 168 -17.24 -14.90 8.65
C HIS A 168 -18.02 -15.48 9.84
N CYS A 169 -17.55 -16.61 10.36
CA CYS A 169 -18.15 -17.25 11.54
C CYS A 169 -18.09 -16.33 12.79
N TRP A 170 -17.04 -15.54 12.94
CA TRP A 170 -16.92 -14.59 14.04
C TRP A 170 -17.87 -13.40 13.90
N PHE A 171 -18.03 -12.85 12.69
CA PHE A 171 -18.99 -11.76 12.40
C PHE A 171 -20.43 -12.19 12.60
N GLU A 172 -20.82 -13.36 12.11
CA GLU A 172 -22.16 -13.92 12.36
C GLU A 172 -22.44 -14.09 13.85
N ARG A 173 -21.44 -14.57 14.60
CA ARG A 173 -21.55 -14.76 16.05
C ARG A 173 -21.67 -13.45 16.81
N THR A 174 -21.04 -12.37 16.34
CA THR A 174 -21.03 -11.07 17.01
C THR A 174 -22.10 -10.11 16.50
N ARG A 175 -22.75 -10.40 15.37
CA ARG A 175 -23.71 -9.52 14.67
C ARG A 175 -23.21 -8.08 14.51
N SER A 176 -21.90 -7.89 14.30
CA SER A 176 -21.24 -6.60 14.53
C SER A 176 -20.96 -5.81 13.27
N ALA A 177 -20.99 -6.42 12.08
CA ALA A 177 -20.73 -5.74 10.81
C ALA A 177 -21.13 -6.64 9.63
N VAL A 178 -21.36 -6.05 8.47
CA VAL A 178 -21.66 -6.76 7.22
C VAL A 178 -20.39 -6.86 6.38
N ILE A 179 -20.01 -8.07 5.97
CA ILE A 179 -18.86 -8.30 5.09
C ILE A 179 -19.34 -8.24 3.64
N SER A 180 -18.69 -7.41 2.85
CA SER A 180 -18.91 -7.26 1.43
C SER A 180 -17.69 -7.74 0.62
N ARG A 181 -17.91 -8.06 -0.64
CA ARG A 181 -16.93 -8.63 -1.57
C ARG A 181 -16.45 -7.58 -2.57
N PHE A 182 -15.20 -7.70 -2.99
CA PHE A 182 -14.63 -6.94 -4.09
C PHE A 182 -14.01 -7.85 -5.15
N TYR A 183 -14.29 -7.59 -6.44
CA TYR A 183 -13.65 -8.21 -7.60
C TYR A 183 -12.65 -7.23 -8.23
N TRP A 184 -11.48 -7.73 -8.55
CA TRP A 184 -10.55 -7.13 -9.51
C TRP A 184 -10.77 -7.72 -10.89
#